data_aa1e32d9ce81864c0c092378c7bbd031
#
_entry.id   aa1e32d9ce81864c0c092378c7bbd031
#
_cell.length_a   1.000
_cell.length_b   1.000
_cell.length_c   1.000
_cell.angle_alpha   90.00
_cell.angle_beta   90.00
_cell.angle_gamma   90.00
#
_symmetry.space_group_name_H-M   'P 1'
#
loop_
_entity.id
_entity.type
_entity.pdbx_description
1 polymer ?
#
loop_
_entity_poly.entity_id
_entity_poly.type
_entity_poly.pdbx_seq_one_letter_code
_entity_poly.pdbx_strand_id
1 'polypeptide(L)'
;MNVEEYIVARVNALMHTEDAVIVKRLEGGMSNYTYVVETRGKRYTYRVPGKYAEKFVDRVEEWDNIQEVNRLGLNNATSYVEVISGEKLAEYVEGTIMSETDIESYNELSVAALKCIHSSDLRFKDYNAFGRLDDDERYCREMGFTHPKAYVELRHKLDAMRAAHADVKMVPCHCDYQPTNLVIDEKGTKLYVLDWEFAGMNDPFYDIACYGNAGFDKALSLLKAYVCHEPTSEELKRLYFHRCFQCLQWFNVAIFKDRVGLSKDLNMDFNNVATFFFDMAKDLADKYDTL
;
A
#
# COMPACT_ATOMS: atom_id res chain seq x y z
N MET A 1 23.60 20.53 6.96
CA MET A 1 23.23 19.25 7.60
C MET A 1 22.81 18.32 6.48
N ASN A 2 23.44 17.17 6.34
CA ASN A 2 22.98 16.17 5.39
C ASN A 2 21.76 15.42 5.96
N VAL A 3 21.09 14.58 5.15
CA VAL A 3 19.86 13.87 5.57
C VAL A 3 20.11 12.95 6.77
N GLU A 4 21.25 12.28 6.82
CA GLU A 4 21.58 11.37 7.92
C GLU A 4 21.82 12.10 9.24
N GLU A 5 22.57 13.19 9.19
CA GLU A 5 22.77 14.07 10.37
C GLU A 5 21.42 14.63 10.89
N TYR A 6 20.52 15.00 9.96
CA TYR A 6 19.19 15.45 10.33
C TYR A 6 18.40 14.34 11.04
N ILE A 7 18.37 13.12 10.49
CA ILE A 7 17.64 11.99 11.06
C ILE A 7 18.17 11.66 12.46
N VAL A 8 19.51 11.58 12.64
CA VAL A 8 20.13 11.33 13.94
C VAL A 8 19.72 12.39 14.96
N ALA A 9 19.77 13.67 14.59
CA ALA A 9 19.36 14.76 15.48
C ALA A 9 17.87 14.65 15.86
N ARG A 10 17.00 14.32 14.89
CA ARG A 10 15.55 14.16 15.13
C ARG A 10 15.25 12.98 16.04
N VAL A 11 15.86 11.81 15.78
CA VAL A 11 15.67 10.61 16.62
C VAL A 11 16.18 10.88 18.04
N ASN A 12 17.36 11.50 18.21
CA ASN A 12 17.88 11.88 19.52
C ASN A 12 16.90 12.80 20.27
N ALA A 13 16.33 13.80 19.59
CA ALA A 13 15.36 14.70 20.20
C ALA A 13 14.05 13.98 20.59
N LEU A 14 13.50 13.14 19.70
CA LEU A 14 12.23 12.42 19.93
C LEU A 14 12.36 11.36 21.04
N MET A 15 13.51 10.70 21.11
CA MET A 15 13.76 9.61 22.07
C MET A 15 14.46 10.09 23.35
N HIS A 16 14.77 11.40 23.46
CA HIS A 16 15.54 11.97 24.58
C HIS A 16 16.84 11.21 24.84
N THR A 17 17.67 11.06 23.79
CA THR A 17 18.95 10.34 23.80
C THR A 17 20.01 11.12 23.03
N GLU A 18 21.27 10.66 23.04
CA GLU A 18 22.38 11.25 22.30
C GLU A 18 23.17 10.16 21.52
N ASP A 19 22.69 8.91 21.55
CA ASP A 19 23.40 7.74 21.03
C ASP A 19 22.80 7.16 19.72
N ALA A 20 21.85 7.88 19.09
CA ALA A 20 21.24 7.43 17.85
C ALA A 20 22.27 7.34 16.72
N VAL A 21 22.28 6.21 16.02
CA VAL A 21 23.13 5.95 14.84
C VAL A 21 22.30 5.33 13.72
N ILE A 22 22.59 5.72 12.48
CA ILE A 22 21.98 5.07 11.32
C ILE A 22 22.69 3.73 11.07
N VAL A 23 21.89 2.66 11.01
CA VAL A 23 22.37 1.31 10.70
C VAL A 23 22.39 1.07 9.20
N LYS A 24 21.27 1.40 8.52
CA LYS A 24 21.13 1.26 7.07
C LYS A 24 19.93 2.06 6.58
N ARG A 25 19.88 2.33 5.26
CA ARG A 25 18.66 2.73 4.56
C ARG A 25 17.98 1.48 4.03
N LEU A 26 16.65 1.40 4.16
CA LEU A 26 15.83 0.38 3.51
C LEU A 26 15.57 0.82 2.06
N GLU A 27 15.80 -0.07 1.12
CA GLU A 27 15.55 0.18 -0.29
C GLU A 27 14.19 -0.36 -0.72
N GLY A 28 13.66 0.10 -1.86
CA GLY A 28 12.42 -0.40 -2.46
C GLY A 28 11.19 0.48 -2.29
N GLY A 29 11.22 1.54 -1.48
CA GLY A 29 10.11 2.49 -1.36
C GLY A 29 10.04 3.46 -2.54
N MET A 30 8.88 3.54 -3.24
CA MET A 30 8.67 4.51 -4.33
C MET A 30 8.27 5.90 -3.84
N SER A 31 7.86 6.05 -2.58
CA SER A 31 7.29 7.30 -2.06
C SER A 31 7.97 7.82 -0.80
N ASN A 32 8.64 6.95 -0.05
CA ASN A 32 9.23 7.28 1.24
C ASN A 32 10.69 6.81 1.31
N TYR A 33 11.51 7.55 2.09
CA TYR A 33 12.88 7.15 2.42
C TYR A 33 12.90 6.64 3.85
N THR A 34 13.14 5.36 4.06
CA THR A 34 13.11 4.74 5.39
C THR A 34 14.50 4.32 5.81
N TYR A 35 14.89 4.71 7.02
CA TYR A 35 16.19 4.40 7.62
C TYR A 35 16.00 3.55 8.87
N VAL A 36 16.86 2.57 9.07
CA VAL A 36 16.96 1.86 10.34
C VAL A 36 17.95 2.62 11.20
N VAL A 37 17.49 3.03 12.38
CA VAL A 37 18.27 3.77 13.37
C VAL A 37 18.33 2.97 14.66
N GLU A 38 19.51 2.86 15.24
CA GLU A 38 19.69 2.21 16.54
C GLU A 38 19.94 3.27 17.62
N THR A 39 19.25 3.14 18.74
CA THR A 39 19.47 3.94 19.96
C THR A 39 19.08 3.12 21.19
N ARG A 40 19.81 3.25 22.30
CA ARG A 40 19.63 2.50 23.56
C ARG A 40 19.56 0.97 23.34
N GLY A 41 20.33 0.45 22.37
CA GLY A 41 20.36 -0.97 22.04
C GLY A 41 19.09 -1.52 21.38
N LYS A 42 18.22 -0.65 20.88
CA LYS A 42 17.00 -1.01 20.12
C LYS A 42 17.03 -0.39 18.74
N ARG A 43 16.40 -1.05 17.77
CA ARG A 43 16.28 -0.58 16.41
C ARG A 43 14.91 0.02 16.16
N TYR A 44 14.89 1.08 15.37
CA TYR A 44 13.72 1.81 14.95
C TYR A 44 13.78 2.06 13.44
N THR A 45 12.64 2.27 12.82
CA THR A 45 12.55 2.83 11.47
C THR A 45 12.23 4.32 11.58
N TYR A 46 12.98 5.15 10.85
CA TYR A 46 12.66 6.55 10.65
C TYR A 46 12.34 6.79 9.18
N ARG A 47 11.10 7.21 8.90
CA ARG A 47 10.61 7.51 7.56
C ARG A 47 10.68 9.00 7.31
N VAL A 48 11.29 9.37 6.20
CA VAL A 48 11.24 10.71 5.61
C VAL A 48 10.42 10.60 4.33
N PRO A 49 9.28 11.31 4.20
CA PRO A 49 8.48 11.28 2.98
C PRO A 49 9.25 11.84 1.78
N GLY A 50 9.04 11.24 0.64
CA GLY A 50 9.55 11.76 -0.62
C GLY A 50 8.74 12.96 -1.10
N LYS A 51 9.22 13.60 -2.17
CA LYS A 51 8.55 14.75 -2.79
C LYS A 51 7.14 14.37 -3.23
N TYR A 52 6.18 15.26 -2.96
CA TYR A 52 4.76 15.13 -3.34
C TYR A 52 4.00 14.00 -2.64
N ALA A 53 4.55 13.36 -1.60
CA ALA A 53 3.84 12.33 -0.85
C ALA A 53 2.52 12.87 -0.24
N GLU A 54 2.48 14.16 0.13
CA GLU A 54 1.32 14.86 0.66
C GLU A 54 0.12 14.93 -0.30
N LYS A 55 0.32 14.69 -1.60
CA LYS A 55 -0.78 14.65 -2.58
C LYS A 55 -1.58 13.33 -2.51
N PHE A 56 -0.97 12.27 -2.02
CA PHE A 56 -1.55 10.92 -2.02
C PHE A 56 -1.96 10.44 -0.63
N VAL A 57 -1.37 11.03 0.43
CA VAL A 57 -1.55 10.55 1.81
C VAL A 57 -1.94 11.70 2.73
N ASP A 58 -3.06 11.51 3.45
CA ASP A 58 -3.45 12.35 4.58
C ASP A 58 -2.74 11.84 5.85
N ARG A 59 -1.82 12.62 6.39
CA ARG A 59 -1.00 12.23 7.54
C ARG A 59 -1.75 12.26 8.87
N VAL A 60 -2.85 13.01 8.95
CA VAL A 60 -3.75 12.97 10.11
C VAL A 60 -4.51 11.65 10.11
N GLU A 61 -5.04 11.25 8.94
CA GLU A 61 -5.69 9.94 8.80
C GLU A 61 -4.73 8.79 9.08
N GLU A 62 -3.48 8.84 8.58
CA GLU A 62 -2.47 7.83 8.89
C GLU A 62 -2.26 7.70 10.41
N TRP A 63 -2.14 8.82 11.12
CA TRP A 63 -1.97 8.79 12.57
C TRP A 63 -3.17 8.17 13.29
N ASP A 64 -4.39 8.59 12.92
CA ASP A 64 -5.63 8.04 13.47
C ASP A 64 -5.75 6.54 13.19
N ASN A 65 -5.44 6.10 11.98
CA ASN A 65 -5.44 4.69 11.59
C ASN A 65 -4.45 3.86 12.42
N ILE A 66 -3.25 4.38 12.65
CA ILE A 66 -2.24 3.72 13.50
C ILE A 66 -2.74 3.56 14.93
N GLN A 67 -3.41 4.58 15.51
CA GLN A 67 -3.97 4.48 16.86
C GLN A 67 -5.05 3.39 16.94
N GLU A 68 -5.91 3.30 15.93
CA GLU A 68 -6.95 2.27 15.86
C GLU A 68 -6.32 0.87 15.73
N VAL A 69 -5.38 0.68 14.81
CA VAL A 69 -4.81 -0.65 14.51
C VAL A 69 -3.89 -1.19 15.61
N ASN A 70 -3.35 -0.34 16.48
CA ASN A 70 -2.56 -0.76 17.63
C ASN A 70 -3.28 -1.80 18.51
N ARG A 71 -4.62 -1.78 18.52
CA ARG A 71 -5.45 -2.74 19.27
C ARG A 71 -5.37 -4.17 18.74
N LEU A 72 -5.02 -4.34 17.45
CA LEU A 72 -4.93 -5.67 16.83
C LEU A 72 -3.57 -6.34 17.05
N GLY A 73 -2.53 -5.57 17.41
CA GLY A 73 -1.17 -6.09 17.59
C GLY A 73 -0.53 -6.63 16.31
N LEU A 74 -1.06 -6.20 15.15
CA LEU A 74 -0.56 -6.59 13.82
C LEU A 74 0.51 -5.63 13.28
N ASN A 75 0.51 -4.36 13.71
CA ASN A 75 1.50 -3.39 13.28
C ASN A 75 2.73 -3.36 14.22
N ASN A 76 3.78 -2.68 13.80
CA ASN A 76 4.87 -2.29 14.68
C ASN A 76 4.47 -1.10 15.58
N ALA A 77 5.07 -1.01 16.76
CA ALA A 77 4.80 0.11 17.66
C ALA A 77 5.32 1.42 17.06
N THR A 78 4.38 2.32 16.74
CA THR A 78 4.70 3.65 16.19
C THR A 78 4.72 4.66 17.33
N SER A 79 5.87 5.30 17.53
CA SER A 79 6.11 6.25 18.60
C SER A 79 5.77 7.70 18.19
N TYR A 80 5.85 8.01 16.89
CA TYR A 80 5.69 9.36 16.39
C TYR A 80 5.29 9.40 14.92
N VAL A 81 4.36 10.29 14.60
CA VAL A 81 4.06 10.73 13.23
C VAL A 81 3.94 12.26 13.26
N GLU A 82 4.72 12.93 12.42
CA GLU A 82 4.57 14.37 12.18
C GLU A 82 3.51 14.57 11.10
N VAL A 83 2.36 15.04 11.49
CA VAL A 83 1.19 15.14 10.61
C VAL A 83 1.33 16.21 9.49
N ILE A 84 2.29 17.12 9.61
CA ILE A 84 2.56 18.13 8.58
C ILE A 84 3.57 17.59 7.56
N SER A 85 4.71 17.07 8.03
CA SER A 85 5.79 16.57 7.14
C SER A 85 5.61 15.13 6.74
N GLY A 86 4.91 14.31 7.53
CA GLY A 86 4.77 12.87 7.34
C GLY A 86 5.96 12.06 7.83
N GLU A 87 6.91 12.66 8.57
CA GLU A 87 7.97 11.92 9.24
C GLU A 87 7.39 10.94 10.26
N LYS A 88 7.93 9.73 10.34
CA LYS A 88 7.43 8.69 11.24
C LYS A 88 8.60 7.97 11.92
N LEU A 89 8.45 7.73 13.23
CA LEU A 89 9.33 6.88 14.02
C LEU A 89 8.54 5.69 14.56
N ALA A 90 8.98 4.47 14.26
CA ALA A 90 8.36 3.24 14.72
C ALA A 90 9.42 2.20 15.08
N GLU A 91 9.09 1.23 15.92
CA GLU A 91 10.00 0.11 16.21
C GLU A 91 10.31 -0.67 14.93
N TYR A 92 11.58 -1.05 14.76
CA TYR A 92 11.99 -1.93 13.67
C TYR A 92 11.49 -3.36 13.95
N VAL A 93 10.87 -3.98 12.96
CA VAL A 93 10.45 -5.38 13.05
C VAL A 93 11.58 -6.27 12.55
N GLU A 94 12.14 -7.08 13.43
CA GLU A 94 13.09 -8.12 13.03
C GLU A 94 12.33 -9.27 12.35
N GLY A 95 12.75 -9.63 11.15
CA GLY A 95 12.09 -10.64 10.34
C GLY A 95 12.43 -10.53 8.86
N THR A 96 11.67 -11.28 8.05
CA THR A 96 11.83 -11.30 6.59
C THR A 96 10.62 -10.65 5.93
N ILE A 97 10.87 -9.75 4.97
CA ILE A 97 9.80 -9.17 4.15
C ILE A 97 9.19 -10.28 3.30
N MET A 98 7.88 -10.39 3.30
CA MET A 98 7.18 -11.48 2.62
C MET A 98 7.49 -11.57 1.12
N SER A 99 7.69 -10.44 0.45
CA SER A 99 8.07 -10.41 -0.98
C SER A 99 9.43 -11.07 -1.28
N GLU A 100 10.25 -11.31 -0.25
CA GLU A 100 11.55 -11.99 -0.37
C GLU A 100 11.46 -13.50 -0.10
N THR A 101 10.25 -14.03 0.09
CA THR A 101 9.98 -15.43 0.44
C THR A 101 9.16 -16.15 -0.63
N ASP A 102 8.92 -17.46 -0.42
CA ASP A 102 7.83 -18.16 -1.09
C ASP A 102 6.49 -17.70 -0.49
N ILE A 103 5.90 -16.68 -1.10
CA ILE A 103 4.72 -15.97 -0.61
C ILE A 103 3.55 -16.92 -0.28
N GLU A 104 3.34 -17.94 -1.12
CA GLU A 104 2.19 -18.85 -0.97
C GLU A 104 2.30 -19.72 0.28
N SER A 105 3.51 -20.02 0.74
CA SER A 105 3.75 -20.73 2.00
C SER A 105 3.22 -19.99 3.23
N TYR A 106 2.93 -18.69 3.11
CA TYR A 106 2.43 -17.84 4.19
C TYR A 106 0.98 -17.38 3.99
N ASN A 107 0.23 -18.00 3.05
CA ASN A 107 -1.16 -17.66 2.82
C ASN A 107 -2.03 -17.82 4.07
N GLU A 108 -1.80 -18.81 4.91
CA GLU A 108 -2.56 -18.99 6.15
C GLU A 108 -2.35 -17.83 7.12
N LEU A 109 -1.12 -17.35 7.29
CA LEU A 109 -0.82 -16.18 8.12
C LEU A 109 -1.44 -14.91 7.53
N SER A 110 -1.34 -14.74 6.20
CA SER A 110 -1.94 -13.61 5.48
C SER A 110 -3.45 -13.58 5.62
N VAL A 111 -4.11 -14.72 5.45
CA VAL A 111 -5.57 -14.86 5.64
C VAL A 111 -5.98 -14.59 7.08
N ALA A 112 -5.23 -15.10 8.05
CA ALA A 112 -5.51 -14.86 9.47
C ALA A 112 -5.44 -13.35 9.80
N ALA A 113 -4.42 -12.65 9.30
CA ALA A 113 -4.27 -11.21 9.48
C ALA A 113 -5.41 -10.44 8.77
N LEU A 114 -5.74 -10.78 7.52
CA LEU A 114 -6.86 -10.16 6.79
C LEU A 114 -8.21 -10.37 7.51
N LYS A 115 -8.50 -11.59 7.95
CA LYS A 115 -9.73 -11.86 8.69
C LYS A 115 -9.78 -11.12 10.03
N CYS A 116 -8.64 -10.96 10.72
CA CYS A 116 -8.54 -10.15 11.92
C CYS A 116 -8.88 -8.68 11.64
N ILE A 117 -8.35 -8.10 10.56
CA ILE A 117 -8.61 -6.73 10.14
C ILE A 117 -10.08 -6.56 9.72
N HIS A 118 -10.55 -7.36 8.76
CA HIS A 118 -11.86 -7.23 8.12
C HIS A 118 -13.03 -7.53 9.05
N SER A 119 -12.82 -8.32 10.12
CA SER A 119 -13.85 -8.63 11.13
C SER A 119 -13.77 -7.73 12.37
N SER A 120 -12.81 -6.82 12.43
CA SER A 120 -12.62 -5.93 13.56
C SER A 120 -13.68 -4.82 13.63
N ASP A 121 -13.70 -4.13 14.76
CA ASP A 121 -14.50 -2.93 15.01
C ASP A 121 -13.69 -1.62 14.79
N LEU A 122 -12.60 -1.69 14.02
CA LEU A 122 -11.78 -0.52 13.71
C LEU A 122 -12.61 0.57 13.03
N ARG A 123 -12.32 1.82 13.34
CA ARG A 123 -13.07 2.98 12.86
C ARG A 123 -12.23 3.79 11.89
N PHE A 124 -12.11 3.27 10.69
CA PHE A 124 -11.48 4.00 9.60
C PHE A 124 -12.50 4.88 8.87
N LYS A 125 -12.01 5.95 8.23
CA LYS A 125 -12.80 6.70 7.27
C LYS A 125 -13.06 5.88 5.99
N ASP A 126 -13.99 6.32 5.17
CA ASP A 126 -14.18 5.76 3.83
C ASP A 126 -12.87 5.91 3.02
N TYR A 127 -12.36 4.81 2.49
CA TYR A 127 -11.19 4.85 1.59
C TYR A 127 -11.45 5.69 0.35
N ASN A 128 -12.71 5.78 -0.08
CA ASN A 128 -13.14 6.55 -1.24
C ASN A 128 -12.28 6.26 -2.50
N ALA A 129 -12.18 5.00 -2.88
CA ALA A 129 -11.31 4.55 -3.97
C ALA A 129 -11.46 5.37 -5.25
N PHE A 130 -12.70 5.61 -5.70
CA PHE A 130 -12.96 6.35 -6.94
C PHE A 130 -12.66 7.84 -6.83
N GLY A 131 -12.89 8.46 -5.68
CA GLY A 131 -12.48 9.84 -5.46
C GLY A 131 -10.96 10.01 -5.51
N ARG A 132 -10.21 9.03 -4.97
CA ARG A 132 -8.74 9.00 -5.10
C ARG A 132 -8.29 8.84 -6.56
N LEU A 133 -8.92 7.96 -7.33
CA LEU A 133 -8.62 7.82 -8.76
C LEU A 133 -8.93 9.10 -9.54
N ASP A 134 -10.05 9.77 -9.25
CA ASP A 134 -10.42 11.06 -9.88
C ASP A 134 -9.38 12.15 -9.55
N ASP A 135 -8.85 12.18 -8.32
CA ASP A 135 -7.77 13.07 -7.92
C ASP A 135 -6.45 12.74 -8.65
N ASP A 136 -6.07 11.47 -8.74
CA ASP A 136 -4.88 11.03 -9.46
C ASP A 136 -4.95 11.43 -10.95
N GLU A 137 -6.11 11.24 -11.59
CA GLU A 137 -6.37 11.71 -12.96
C GLU A 137 -6.27 13.24 -13.07
N ARG A 138 -6.80 13.97 -12.06
CA ARG A 138 -6.70 15.43 -12.01
C ARG A 138 -5.26 15.89 -11.89
N TYR A 139 -4.45 15.26 -11.02
CA TYR A 139 -3.03 15.58 -10.90
C TYR A 139 -2.27 15.37 -12.21
N CYS A 140 -2.57 14.29 -12.95
CA CYS A 140 -1.98 14.08 -14.28
C CYS A 140 -2.35 15.20 -15.26
N ARG A 141 -3.63 15.62 -15.28
CA ARG A 141 -4.09 16.72 -16.16
C ARG A 141 -3.44 18.06 -15.79
N GLU A 142 -3.28 18.37 -14.51
CA GLU A 142 -2.59 19.57 -14.02
C GLU A 142 -1.13 19.61 -14.47
N MET A 143 -0.49 18.46 -14.64
CA MET A 143 0.87 18.32 -15.19
C MET A 143 0.88 18.25 -16.74
N GLY A 144 -0.21 18.61 -17.42
CA GLY A 144 -0.32 18.66 -18.87
C GLY A 144 -0.40 17.29 -19.54
N PHE A 145 -0.76 16.23 -18.81
CA PHE A 145 -0.99 14.92 -19.40
C PHE A 145 -2.44 14.81 -19.91
N THR A 146 -2.57 14.29 -21.14
CA THR A 146 -3.89 13.95 -21.71
C THR A 146 -4.02 12.44 -21.77
N HIS A 147 -5.01 11.90 -21.07
CA HIS A 147 -5.28 10.47 -21.10
C HIS A 147 -5.63 9.99 -22.51
N PRO A 148 -5.04 8.91 -23.00
CA PRO A 148 -5.35 8.36 -24.31
C PRO A 148 -6.78 7.82 -24.36
N LYS A 149 -7.38 7.73 -25.57
CA LYS A 149 -8.74 7.25 -25.78
C LYS A 149 -8.96 5.87 -25.15
N ALA A 150 -8.01 4.96 -25.29
CA ALA A 150 -8.10 3.64 -24.69
C ALA A 150 -8.19 3.66 -23.14
N TYR A 151 -7.53 4.63 -22.48
CA TYR A 151 -7.69 4.82 -21.04
C TYR A 151 -9.11 5.26 -20.69
N VAL A 152 -9.66 6.22 -21.45
CA VAL A 152 -11.03 6.73 -21.20
C VAL A 152 -12.08 5.61 -21.38
N GLU A 153 -11.91 4.78 -22.41
CA GLU A 153 -12.78 3.63 -22.65
C GLU A 153 -12.69 2.61 -21.50
N LEU A 154 -11.49 2.30 -21.02
CA LEU A 154 -11.28 1.40 -19.90
C LEU A 154 -11.82 1.98 -18.58
N ARG A 155 -11.70 3.29 -18.38
CA ARG A 155 -12.26 3.99 -17.21
C ARG A 155 -13.79 3.89 -17.16
N HIS A 156 -14.47 4.06 -18.32
CA HIS A 156 -15.93 3.85 -18.42
C HIS A 156 -16.31 2.39 -18.15
N LYS A 157 -15.50 1.42 -18.63
CA LYS A 157 -15.73 0.00 -18.33
C LYS A 157 -15.57 -0.27 -16.83
N LEU A 158 -14.59 0.33 -16.18
CA LEU A 158 -14.39 0.22 -14.73
C LEU A 158 -15.60 0.78 -13.93
N ASP A 159 -16.21 1.88 -14.39
CA ASP A 159 -17.41 2.43 -13.78
C ASP A 159 -18.61 1.45 -13.88
N ALA A 160 -18.74 0.76 -15.01
CA ALA A 160 -19.76 -0.29 -15.18
C ALA A 160 -19.48 -1.50 -14.26
N MET A 161 -18.23 -1.93 -14.12
CA MET A 161 -17.85 -2.97 -13.16
C MET A 161 -18.19 -2.56 -11.72
N ARG A 162 -17.88 -1.31 -11.33
CA ARG A 162 -18.23 -0.77 -10.02
C ARG A 162 -19.70 -0.93 -9.70
N ALA A 163 -20.58 -0.61 -10.67
CA ALA A 163 -22.02 -0.71 -10.49
C ALA A 163 -22.48 -2.15 -10.19
N ALA A 164 -21.81 -3.15 -10.76
CA ALA A 164 -22.09 -4.56 -10.49
C ALA A 164 -21.71 -5.03 -9.08
N HIS A 165 -20.83 -4.30 -8.38
CA HIS A 165 -20.35 -4.64 -7.03
C HIS A 165 -20.77 -3.59 -5.97
N ALA A 166 -21.84 -2.81 -6.23
CA ALA A 166 -22.25 -1.70 -5.36
C ALA A 166 -22.80 -2.14 -3.98
N ASP A 167 -23.37 -3.34 -3.88
CA ASP A 167 -24.05 -3.83 -2.68
C ASP A 167 -23.10 -4.55 -1.68
N VAL A 168 -21.79 -4.39 -1.85
CA VAL A 168 -20.80 -5.02 -0.98
C VAL A 168 -20.69 -4.29 0.35
N LYS A 169 -20.72 -5.05 1.44
CA LYS A 169 -20.48 -4.49 2.77
C LYS A 169 -19.02 -4.04 2.91
N MET A 170 -18.83 -2.74 3.18
CA MET A 170 -17.52 -2.18 3.48
C MET A 170 -17.08 -2.59 4.89
N VAL A 171 -15.80 -2.92 5.02
CA VAL A 171 -15.16 -3.35 6.27
C VAL A 171 -13.84 -2.57 6.45
N PRO A 172 -13.22 -2.59 7.65
CA PRO A 172 -11.87 -2.07 7.79
C PRO A 172 -10.90 -2.82 6.87
N CYS A 173 -10.14 -2.09 6.05
CA CYS A 173 -9.15 -2.62 5.13
C CYS A 173 -7.82 -1.88 5.28
N HIS A 174 -6.73 -2.55 4.96
CA HIS A 174 -5.40 -1.95 4.89
C HIS A 174 -5.26 -1.04 3.66
N CYS A 175 -5.91 -1.40 2.56
CA CYS A 175 -5.90 -0.74 1.25
C CYS A 175 -4.54 -0.67 0.54
N ASP A 176 -3.49 -1.26 1.11
CA ASP A 176 -2.19 -1.49 0.48
C ASP A 176 -1.55 -2.79 1.00
N TYR A 177 -2.37 -3.86 1.10
CA TYR A 177 -1.98 -5.17 1.63
C TYR A 177 -1.14 -5.95 0.62
N GLN A 178 0.05 -5.44 0.34
CA GLN A 178 0.99 -6.04 -0.60
C GLN A 178 2.16 -6.72 0.15
N PRO A 179 2.77 -7.79 -0.41
CA PRO A 179 3.83 -8.55 0.26
C PRO A 179 5.04 -7.73 0.73
N THR A 180 5.30 -6.57 0.14
CA THR A 180 6.36 -5.65 0.58
C THR A 180 6.04 -4.93 1.90
N ASN A 181 4.75 -4.85 2.28
CA ASN A 181 4.29 -4.27 3.54
C ASN A 181 4.07 -5.32 4.65
N LEU A 182 4.40 -6.58 4.37
CA LEU A 182 4.20 -7.70 5.28
C LEU A 182 5.56 -8.23 5.74
N VAL A 183 5.75 -8.34 7.06
CA VAL A 183 6.98 -8.87 7.65
C VAL A 183 6.67 -10.09 8.51
N ILE A 184 7.32 -11.20 8.19
CA ILE A 184 7.23 -12.46 8.93
C ILE A 184 8.30 -12.42 10.00
N ASP A 185 7.94 -12.68 11.26
CA ASP A 185 8.89 -12.74 12.36
C ASP A 185 9.95 -13.85 12.15
N GLU A 186 11.08 -13.75 12.85
CA GLU A 186 12.18 -14.72 12.73
C GLU A 186 11.76 -16.18 12.98
N LYS A 187 10.65 -16.41 13.70
CA LYS A 187 10.12 -17.74 14.01
C LYS A 187 9.17 -18.27 12.93
N GLY A 188 8.77 -17.43 11.97
CA GLY A 188 7.78 -17.80 10.96
C GLY A 188 6.36 -17.98 11.50
N THR A 189 6.04 -17.40 12.66
CA THR A 189 4.78 -17.65 13.37
C THR A 189 3.88 -16.44 13.50
N LYS A 190 4.43 -15.24 13.28
CA LYS A 190 3.69 -13.99 13.36
C LYS A 190 3.91 -13.15 12.11
N LEU A 191 2.82 -12.59 11.61
CA LEU A 191 2.84 -11.61 10.53
C LEU A 191 2.62 -10.20 11.11
N TYR A 192 3.51 -9.28 10.73
CA TYR A 192 3.32 -7.86 10.94
C TYR A 192 2.84 -7.23 9.63
N VAL A 193 1.84 -6.36 9.74
CA VAL A 193 1.28 -5.58 8.63
C VAL A 193 1.72 -4.13 8.85
N LEU A 194 2.51 -3.60 7.93
CA LEU A 194 3.13 -2.30 8.04
C LEU A 194 2.51 -1.31 7.05
N ASP A 195 2.71 -0.02 7.31
CA ASP A 195 2.36 1.10 6.42
C ASP A 195 0.85 1.30 6.19
N TRP A 196 0.17 1.70 7.25
CA TRP A 196 -1.28 1.94 7.32
C TRP A 196 -1.72 3.31 6.78
N GLU A 197 -0.90 3.92 5.92
CA GLU A 197 -1.17 5.27 5.40
C GLU A 197 -2.38 5.35 4.45
N PHE A 198 -2.83 4.21 3.94
CA PHE A 198 -4.00 4.10 3.06
C PHE A 198 -5.20 3.39 3.70
N ALA A 199 -5.10 2.98 4.96
CA ALA A 199 -6.18 2.22 5.60
C ALA A 199 -7.50 2.98 5.58
N GLY A 200 -8.59 2.24 5.32
CA GLY A 200 -9.92 2.83 5.18
C GLY A 200 -11.02 1.77 5.17
N MET A 201 -12.27 2.22 5.29
CA MET A 201 -13.42 1.34 5.04
C MET A 201 -13.51 1.05 3.55
N ASN A 202 -13.45 -0.23 3.17
CA ASN A 202 -13.45 -0.65 1.77
C ASN A 202 -14.01 -2.07 1.63
N ASP A 203 -14.11 -2.54 0.39
CA ASP A 203 -14.37 -3.92 0.04
C ASP A 203 -13.20 -4.81 0.47
N PRO A 204 -13.40 -5.90 1.25
CA PRO A 204 -12.31 -6.78 1.68
C PRO A 204 -11.50 -7.39 0.53
N PHE A 205 -12.09 -7.54 -0.68
CA PHE A 205 -11.37 -8.06 -1.84
C PHE A 205 -10.36 -7.05 -2.41
N TYR A 206 -10.46 -5.78 -2.01
CA TYR A 206 -9.45 -4.78 -2.36
C TYR A 206 -8.07 -5.15 -1.79
N ASP A 207 -8.02 -5.59 -0.52
CA ASP A 207 -6.76 -6.03 0.11
C ASP A 207 -6.21 -7.30 -0.54
N ILE A 208 -7.09 -8.25 -0.90
CA ILE A 208 -6.67 -9.46 -1.63
C ILE A 208 -6.10 -9.09 -3.01
N ALA A 209 -6.69 -8.09 -3.69
CA ALA A 209 -6.21 -7.60 -4.98
C ALA A 209 -4.83 -6.91 -4.85
N CYS A 210 -4.54 -6.19 -3.75
CA CYS A 210 -3.23 -5.59 -3.46
C CYS A 210 -2.12 -6.65 -3.41
N TYR A 211 -2.41 -7.83 -2.89
CA TYR A 211 -1.47 -8.95 -2.86
C TYR A 211 -0.96 -9.35 -4.25
N GLY A 212 -1.76 -9.09 -5.28
CA GLY A 212 -1.42 -9.27 -6.69
C GLY A 212 -0.32 -8.34 -7.22
N ASN A 213 0.24 -7.44 -6.42
CA ASN A 213 1.45 -6.69 -6.79
C ASN A 213 2.68 -7.60 -6.94
N ALA A 214 2.71 -8.73 -6.25
CA ALA A 214 3.74 -9.77 -6.41
C ALA A 214 3.45 -10.77 -7.54
N GLY A 215 2.35 -10.58 -8.27
CA GLY A 215 1.82 -11.46 -9.32
C GLY A 215 0.34 -11.75 -9.10
N PHE A 216 -0.47 -11.67 -10.14
CA PHE A 216 -1.93 -11.85 -9.99
C PHE A 216 -2.31 -13.29 -9.56
N ASP A 217 -1.50 -14.29 -9.91
CA ASP A 217 -1.60 -15.66 -9.42
C ASP A 217 -1.54 -15.75 -7.88
N LYS A 218 -0.76 -14.88 -7.24
CA LYS A 218 -0.67 -14.80 -5.77
C LYS A 218 -1.97 -14.29 -5.16
N ALA A 219 -2.63 -13.30 -5.81
CA ALA A 219 -3.95 -12.85 -5.37
C ALA A 219 -5.03 -13.93 -5.53
N LEU A 220 -4.98 -14.72 -6.60
CA LEU A 220 -5.90 -15.85 -6.81
C LEU A 220 -5.69 -16.94 -5.75
N SER A 221 -4.43 -17.28 -5.44
CA SER A 221 -4.08 -18.22 -4.38
C SER A 221 -4.57 -17.74 -3.02
N LEU A 222 -4.35 -16.45 -2.69
CA LEU A 222 -4.82 -15.85 -1.44
C LEU A 222 -6.36 -15.81 -1.37
N LEU A 223 -7.05 -15.47 -2.47
CA LEU A 223 -8.51 -15.48 -2.52
C LEU A 223 -9.07 -16.86 -2.16
N LYS A 224 -8.55 -17.93 -2.82
CA LYS A 224 -8.97 -19.30 -2.54
C LYS A 224 -8.80 -19.66 -1.06
N ALA A 225 -7.67 -19.29 -0.47
CA ALA A 225 -7.42 -19.51 0.96
C ALA A 225 -8.36 -18.66 1.86
N TYR A 226 -8.67 -17.43 1.45
CA TYR A 226 -9.53 -16.52 2.21
C TYR A 226 -10.99 -16.98 2.24
N VAL A 227 -11.56 -17.41 1.09
CA VAL A 227 -12.94 -17.90 0.99
C VAL A 227 -13.10 -19.35 1.45
N CYS A 228 -12.01 -20.12 1.56
CA CYS A 228 -11.98 -21.52 1.98
C CYS A 228 -12.74 -22.48 1.03
N HIS A 229 -12.89 -22.12 -0.23
CA HIS A 229 -13.47 -22.94 -1.30
C HIS A 229 -12.91 -22.52 -2.67
N GLU A 230 -13.25 -23.24 -3.73
CA GLU A 230 -12.93 -22.77 -5.09
C GLU A 230 -13.70 -21.47 -5.37
N PRO A 231 -13.02 -20.37 -5.74
CA PRO A 231 -13.69 -19.10 -5.98
C PRO A 231 -14.78 -19.20 -7.04
N THR A 232 -15.93 -18.65 -6.77
CA THR A 232 -17.04 -18.53 -7.73
C THR A 232 -16.73 -17.51 -8.81
N SER A 233 -17.46 -17.52 -9.93
CA SER A 233 -17.34 -16.50 -10.98
C SER A 233 -17.54 -15.09 -10.43
N GLU A 234 -18.46 -14.91 -9.48
CA GLU A 234 -18.73 -13.59 -8.87
C GLU A 234 -17.54 -13.12 -8.02
N GLU A 235 -16.96 -14.00 -7.22
CA GLU A 235 -15.77 -13.68 -6.42
C GLU A 235 -14.55 -13.40 -7.31
N LEU A 236 -14.39 -14.14 -8.40
CA LEU A 236 -13.34 -13.87 -9.38
C LEU A 236 -13.55 -12.51 -10.05
N LYS A 237 -14.76 -12.21 -10.53
CA LYS A 237 -15.10 -10.90 -11.12
C LYS A 237 -14.76 -9.76 -10.16
N ARG A 238 -15.12 -9.89 -8.89
CA ARG A 238 -14.84 -8.89 -7.87
C ARG A 238 -13.33 -8.69 -7.67
N LEU A 239 -12.54 -9.77 -7.66
CA LEU A 239 -11.08 -9.68 -7.58
C LEU A 239 -10.48 -9.01 -8.83
N TYR A 240 -10.94 -9.38 -10.04
CA TYR A 240 -10.50 -8.77 -11.28
C TYR A 240 -10.83 -7.27 -11.33
N PHE A 241 -12.03 -6.90 -10.88
CA PHE A 241 -12.45 -5.50 -10.79
C PHE A 241 -11.49 -4.68 -9.92
N HIS A 242 -11.24 -5.14 -8.68
CA HIS A 242 -10.35 -4.41 -7.77
C HIS A 242 -8.92 -4.33 -8.30
N ARG A 243 -8.40 -5.41 -8.88
CA ARG A 243 -7.06 -5.38 -9.45
C ARG A 243 -6.96 -4.47 -10.67
N CYS A 244 -7.97 -4.49 -11.56
CA CYS A 244 -8.06 -3.56 -12.68
C CYS A 244 -8.08 -2.10 -12.20
N PHE A 245 -8.88 -1.80 -11.18
CA PHE A 245 -8.92 -0.49 -10.52
C PHE A 245 -7.54 -0.05 -10.03
N GLN A 246 -6.86 -0.90 -9.25
CA GLN A 246 -5.53 -0.60 -8.70
C GLN A 246 -4.50 -0.37 -9.81
N CYS A 247 -4.58 -1.10 -10.90
CA CYS A 247 -3.70 -0.90 -12.05
C CYS A 247 -3.92 0.47 -12.71
N LEU A 248 -5.17 0.95 -12.84
CA LEU A 248 -5.44 2.30 -13.35
C LEU A 248 -4.99 3.39 -12.37
N GLN A 249 -5.13 3.15 -11.08
CA GLN A 249 -4.61 4.06 -10.05
C GLN A 249 -3.09 4.17 -10.15
N TRP A 250 -2.37 3.04 -10.18
CA TRP A 250 -0.91 3.03 -10.32
C TRP A 250 -0.43 3.60 -11.65
N PHE A 251 -1.19 3.44 -12.74
CA PHE A 251 -0.91 4.13 -13.99
C PHE A 251 -0.83 5.65 -13.78
N ASN A 252 -1.86 6.24 -13.16
CA ASN A 252 -1.91 7.69 -12.93
C ASN A 252 -0.80 8.15 -11.98
N VAL A 253 -0.57 7.45 -10.89
CA VAL A 253 0.51 7.74 -9.94
C VAL A 253 1.87 7.73 -10.63
N ALA A 254 2.13 6.74 -11.51
CA ALA A 254 3.38 6.66 -12.26
C ALA A 254 3.51 7.80 -13.28
N ILE A 255 2.46 8.12 -14.03
CA ILE A 255 2.44 9.28 -14.95
C ILE A 255 2.72 10.58 -14.18
N PHE A 256 2.07 10.80 -13.06
CA PHE A 256 2.32 11.99 -12.23
C PHE A 256 3.79 12.05 -11.80
N LYS A 257 4.34 10.95 -11.26
CA LYS A 257 5.73 10.88 -10.80
C LYS A 257 6.73 11.17 -11.91
N ASP A 258 6.49 10.67 -13.12
CA ASP A 258 7.32 10.99 -14.28
C ASP A 258 7.27 12.49 -14.62
N ARG A 259 6.06 13.05 -14.67
CA ARG A 259 5.83 14.47 -15.03
C ARG A 259 6.46 15.45 -14.06
N VAL A 260 6.55 15.12 -12.78
CA VAL A 260 7.22 15.95 -11.78
C VAL A 260 8.73 15.67 -11.65
N GLY A 261 9.30 14.83 -12.54
CA GLY A 261 10.73 14.58 -12.65
C GLY A 261 11.27 13.52 -11.69
N LEU A 262 10.43 12.76 -11.01
CA LEU A 262 10.84 11.73 -10.06
C LEU A 262 11.50 10.51 -10.73
N SER A 263 11.28 10.29 -12.04
CA SER A 263 11.99 9.25 -12.80
C SER A 263 13.51 9.42 -12.69
N LYS A 264 14.01 10.65 -12.76
CA LYS A 264 15.43 10.97 -12.62
C LYS A 264 15.88 10.88 -11.15
N ASP A 265 15.10 11.45 -10.23
CA ASP A 265 15.46 11.53 -8.80
C ASP A 265 15.57 10.13 -8.15
N LEU A 266 14.70 9.20 -8.57
CA LEU A 266 14.62 7.83 -8.03
C LEU A 266 15.31 6.78 -8.92
N ASN A 267 15.88 7.20 -10.06
CA ASN A 267 16.47 6.29 -11.06
C ASN A 267 15.50 5.17 -11.47
N MET A 268 14.22 5.52 -11.69
CA MET A 268 13.14 4.60 -12.04
C MET A 268 12.40 5.11 -13.26
N ASP A 269 12.17 4.25 -14.27
CA ASP A 269 11.40 4.60 -15.45
C ASP A 269 9.90 4.50 -15.16
N PHE A 270 9.31 5.60 -14.67
CA PHE A 270 7.88 5.64 -14.36
C PHE A 270 6.98 5.56 -15.60
N ASN A 271 7.46 5.89 -16.81
CA ASN A 271 6.69 5.66 -18.03
C ASN A 271 6.54 4.17 -18.33
N ASN A 272 7.60 3.38 -18.14
CA ASN A 272 7.52 1.92 -18.25
C ASN A 272 6.61 1.33 -17.16
N VAL A 273 6.68 1.85 -15.94
CA VAL A 273 5.77 1.44 -14.85
C VAL A 273 4.31 1.73 -15.22
N ALA A 274 4.02 2.92 -15.74
CA ALA A 274 2.68 3.29 -16.19
C ALA A 274 2.19 2.36 -17.32
N THR A 275 3.02 2.11 -18.33
CA THR A 275 2.69 1.21 -19.44
C THR A 275 2.37 -0.20 -18.94
N PHE A 276 3.19 -0.75 -18.06
CA PHE A 276 2.98 -2.06 -17.44
C PHE A 276 1.63 -2.16 -16.73
N PHE A 277 1.29 -1.19 -15.89
CA PHE A 277 0.01 -1.21 -15.18
C PHE A 277 -1.18 -1.00 -16.12
N PHE A 278 -1.04 -0.17 -17.15
CA PHE A 278 -2.12 0.03 -18.13
C PHE A 278 -2.40 -1.23 -18.96
N ASP A 279 -1.37 -1.93 -19.39
CA ASP A 279 -1.52 -3.17 -20.13
C ASP A 279 -2.14 -4.27 -19.26
N MET A 280 -1.70 -4.38 -18.01
CA MET A 280 -2.31 -5.29 -17.03
C MET A 280 -3.79 -4.96 -16.79
N ALA A 281 -4.16 -3.67 -16.67
CA ALA A 281 -5.55 -3.25 -16.47
C ALA A 281 -6.45 -3.70 -17.64
N LYS A 282 -5.97 -3.58 -18.89
CA LYS A 282 -6.70 -4.06 -20.08
C LYS A 282 -6.92 -5.57 -20.04
N ASP A 283 -5.85 -6.33 -19.77
CA ASP A 283 -5.92 -7.78 -19.71
C ASP A 283 -6.90 -8.27 -18.62
N LEU A 284 -6.89 -7.61 -17.45
CA LEU A 284 -7.79 -7.93 -16.35
C LEU A 284 -9.25 -7.59 -16.69
N ALA A 285 -9.49 -6.47 -17.37
CA ALA A 285 -10.82 -6.05 -17.80
C ALA A 285 -11.39 -6.99 -18.89
N ASP A 286 -10.54 -7.50 -19.78
CA ASP A 286 -10.97 -8.49 -20.78
C ASP A 286 -11.28 -9.85 -20.15
N LYS A 287 -10.49 -10.27 -19.16
CA LYS A 287 -10.78 -11.50 -18.41
C LYS A 287 -12.04 -11.39 -17.57
N TYR A 288 -12.32 -10.23 -16.99
CA TYR A 288 -13.59 -9.98 -16.27
C TYR A 288 -14.80 -10.28 -17.14
N ASP A 289 -14.78 -9.89 -18.42
CA ASP A 289 -15.90 -10.12 -19.35
C ASP A 289 -16.08 -11.60 -19.74
N THR A 290 -15.05 -12.43 -19.56
CA THR A 290 -15.11 -13.85 -19.91
C THR A 290 -15.63 -14.74 -18.77
N LEU A 291 -15.77 -14.21 -17.57
CA LEU A 291 -16.29 -14.88 -16.37
C LEU A 291 -17.81 -14.72 -16.24
#